data_5c4725d1b149a1c9f36b5bc298cde872
#
_entry.id   5c4725d1b149a1c9f36b5bc298cde872
#
_cell.length_a   1.000
_cell.length_b   1.000
_cell.length_c   1.000
_cell.angle_alpha   90.00
_cell.angle_beta   90.00
_cell.angle_gamma   90.00
#
_symmetry.space_group_name_H-M   'P 1'
#
loop_
_entity.id
_entity.type
_entity.pdbx_description
1 polymer ?
#
loop_
_entity_poly.entity_id
_entity_poly.type
_entity_poly.pdbx_seq_one_letter_code
_entity_poly.pdbx_strand_id
1 'polypeptide(L)'
;QVIRISGKGEWVAKTKLDARGRVYPYPWIQLDWDHAIYTNKVILYDRVDERSHCAAGTLFFSDGSSVTVNLIPNDGAPRVVEFDTRKTEWIRFQMTDGEGQDLGLSEIEVYPAPESYPDYISWVNPYVETAKGRYFFFVTGSLPFGMISSAPLTRNINQGGGGYNYNSTKVLGFPQIHNWMISGLSLMPV
;
A
#
# COMPACT_ATOMS: atom_id res chain seq x y z
N GLN A 1 -2.32 8.17 -13.11
CA GLN A 1 -3.35 8.55 -14.07
C GLN A 1 -4.60 7.75 -13.73
N VAL A 2 -5.68 8.43 -13.37
CA VAL A 2 -6.98 7.78 -13.18
C VAL A 2 -7.51 7.49 -14.58
N ILE A 3 -7.67 6.22 -14.91
CA ILE A 3 -8.31 5.85 -16.19
C ILE A 3 -9.80 5.80 -15.90
N ARG A 4 -10.50 6.80 -16.38
CA ARG A 4 -11.96 6.82 -16.40
C ARG A 4 -12.41 6.29 -17.76
N ILE A 5 -13.25 5.28 -17.75
CA ILE A 5 -14.03 4.96 -18.94
C ILE A 5 -15.19 5.95 -18.96
N SER A 6 -14.89 7.19 -19.36
CA SER A 6 -15.90 8.20 -19.59
C SER A 6 -16.18 8.27 -21.08
N GLY A 7 -16.98 7.39 -21.56
CA GLY A 7 -17.73 7.61 -22.80
C GLY A 7 -19.12 8.13 -22.45
N LYS A 8 -19.83 8.65 -23.42
CA LYS A 8 -21.28 8.91 -23.32
C LYS A 8 -22.07 7.61 -23.18
N GLY A 9 -21.69 6.74 -22.28
CA GLY A 9 -22.36 5.45 -22.18
C GLY A 9 -21.80 4.59 -21.07
N GLU A 10 -22.72 4.00 -20.37
CA GLU A 10 -22.48 2.90 -19.46
C GLU A 10 -21.96 1.69 -20.23
N TRP A 11 -21.09 0.88 -19.61
CA TRP A 11 -20.83 -0.45 -20.12
C TRP A 11 -21.99 -1.36 -19.75
N VAL A 12 -22.65 -1.93 -20.77
CA VAL A 12 -23.79 -2.82 -20.61
C VAL A 12 -23.55 -4.10 -21.38
N ALA A 13 -23.64 -5.21 -20.70
CA ALA A 13 -23.59 -6.52 -21.31
C ALA A 13 -24.99 -7.11 -21.43
N LYS A 14 -25.37 -7.46 -22.65
CA LYS A 14 -26.60 -8.23 -22.86
C LYS A 14 -26.42 -9.63 -22.28
N THR A 15 -27.04 -9.90 -21.18
CA THR A 15 -27.02 -11.19 -20.51
C THR A 15 -28.23 -12.04 -20.88
N LYS A 16 -28.09 -13.34 -20.77
CA LYS A 16 -29.19 -14.28 -20.93
C LYS A 16 -29.58 -14.82 -19.57
N LEU A 17 -30.88 -15.05 -19.38
CA LEU A 17 -31.35 -15.77 -18.21
C LEU A 17 -31.37 -17.26 -18.51
N ASP A 18 -30.97 -18.07 -17.53
CA ASP A 18 -31.16 -19.51 -17.56
C ASP A 18 -32.64 -19.90 -17.33
N ALA A 19 -32.93 -21.18 -17.42
CA ALA A 19 -34.31 -21.69 -17.20
C ALA A 19 -34.86 -21.42 -15.76
N ARG A 20 -33.99 -20.98 -14.85
CA ARG A 20 -34.34 -20.59 -13.47
C ARG A 20 -34.39 -19.09 -13.26
N GLY A 21 -34.27 -18.30 -14.34
CA GLY A 21 -34.25 -16.84 -14.28
C GLY A 21 -32.91 -16.22 -13.77
N ARG A 22 -31.84 -17.00 -13.69
CA ARG A 22 -30.52 -16.50 -13.26
C ARG A 22 -29.68 -16.08 -14.46
N VAL A 23 -28.88 -15.05 -14.29
CA VAL A 23 -27.92 -14.59 -15.29
C VAL A 23 -26.82 -15.63 -15.53
N TYR A 24 -26.64 -16.02 -16.82
CA TYR A 24 -25.57 -16.95 -17.18
C TYR A 24 -25.18 -16.85 -18.66
N PRO A 25 -23.89 -16.81 -19.01
CA PRO A 25 -22.77 -16.56 -18.10
C PRO A 25 -22.77 -15.11 -17.60
N TYR A 26 -22.23 -14.87 -16.42
CA TYR A 26 -22.05 -13.52 -15.92
C TYR A 26 -21.05 -12.76 -16.81
N PRO A 27 -21.31 -11.48 -17.09
CA PRO A 27 -20.45 -10.68 -17.94
C PRO A 27 -19.17 -10.27 -17.20
N TRP A 28 -18.17 -9.88 -17.99
CA TRP A 28 -16.93 -9.32 -17.50
C TRP A 28 -16.46 -8.17 -18.37
N ILE A 29 -15.68 -7.28 -17.78
CA ILE A 29 -14.96 -6.20 -18.47
C ILE A 29 -13.49 -6.27 -18.10
N GLN A 30 -12.60 -6.02 -19.06
CA GLN A 30 -11.15 -5.98 -18.85
C GLN A 30 -10.60 -4.65 -19.31
N LEU A 31 -9.68 -4.13 -18.50
CA LEU A 31 -8.86 -2.96 -18.80
C LEU A 31 -7.44 -3.44 -19.00
N ASP A 32 -6.86 -3.11 -20.14
CA ASP A 32 -5.48 -3.45 -20.51
C ASP A 32 -4.64 -2.19 -20.60
N TRP A 33 -3.36 -2.28 -20.22
CA TRP A 33 -2.37 -1.21 -20.31
C TRP A 33 -1.19 -1.66 -21.16
N ASP A 34 -0.59 -0.73 -21.90
CA ASP A 34 0.60 -0.98 -22.74
C ASP A 34 1.83 -1.38 -21.90
N HIS A 35 1.83 -1.08 -20.61
CA HIS A 35 2.87 -1.44 -19.67
C HIS A 35 2.26 -1.68 -18.27
N ALA A 36 2.92 -2.48 -17.46
CA ALA A 36 2.45 -2.78 -16.12
C ALA A 36 2.35 -1.53 -15.26
N ILE A 37 1.25 -1.40 -14.53
CA ILE A 37 1.00 -0.34 -13.55
C ILE A 37 1.03 -0.90 -12.14
N TYR A 38 1.26 -0.03 -11.15
CA TYR A 38 1.05 -0.34 -9.74
C TYR A 38 -0.29 0.26 -9.30
N THR A 39 -1.11 -0.55 -8.64
CA THR A 39 -2.43 -0.13 -8.13
C THR A 39 -2.74 -0.82 -6.81
N ASN A 40 -3.51 -0.14 -5.97
CA ASN A 40 -4.01 -0.65 -4.70
C ASN A 40 -5.48 -0.30 -4.44
N LYS A 41 -6.13 0.33 -5.42
CA LYS A 41 -7.52 0.75 -5.27
C LYS A 41 -8.25 0.76 -6.61
N VAL A 42 -9.44 0.18 -6.61
CA VAL A 42 -10.41 0.24 -7.71
C VAL A 42 -11.74 0.75 -7.14
N ILE A 43 -12.42 1.60 -7.88
CA ILE A 43 -13.78 2.04 -7.52
C ILE A 43 -14.72 1.61 -8.64
N LEU A 44 -15.81 1.00 -8.25
CA LEU A 44 -16.86 0.50 -9.14
C LEU A 44 -18.15 1.26 -8.87
N TYR A 45 -18.84 1.64 -9.93
CA TYR A 45 -20.16 2.25 -9.87
C TYR A 45 -21.14 1.40 -10.67
N ASP A 46 -22.18 0.91 -10.01
CA ASP A 46 -23.25 0.22 -10.72
C ASP A 46 -24.05 1.19 -11.59
N ARG A 47 -24.76 0.65 -12.53
CA ARG A 47 -25.77 1.40 -13.27
C ARG A 47 -26.96 1.62 -12.35
N VAL A 48 -27.44 2.86 -12.31
CA VAL A 48 -28.68 3.16 -11.59
C VAL A 48 -29.87 2.73 -12.46
N ASP A 49 -30.26 1.48 -12.33
CA ASP A 49 -31.39 0.88 -13.07
C ASP A 49 -32.21 0.04 -12.10
N GLU A 50 -33.54 0.33 -12.02
CA GLU A 50 -34.44 -0.38 -11.15
C GLU A 50 -34.65 -1.87 -11.49
N ARG A 51 -34.29 -2.27 -12.72
CA ARG A 51 -34.50 -3.61 -13.27
C ARG A 51 -33.26 -4.45 -13.43
N SER A 52 -32.10 -3.84 -13.28
CA SER A 52 -30.80 -4.49 -13.52
C SER A 52 -29.77 -3.98 -12.52
N HIS A 53 -29.21 -4.89 -11.75
CA HIS A 53 -28.28 -4.58 -10.66
C HIS A 53 -27.09 -5.55 -10.65
N CYS A 54 -25.87 -5.01 -10.66
CA CYS A 54 -24.66 -5.77 -10.41
C CYS A 54 -24.36 -5.79 -8.91
N ALA A 55 -24.66 -6.87 -8.23
CA ALA A 55 -24.52 -6.95 -6.78
C ALA A 55 -23.11 -7.30 -6.30
N ALA A 56 -22.40 -8.15 -7.06
CA ALA A 56 -21.06 -8.62 -6.67
C ALA A 56 -20.22 -9.06 -7.87
N GLY A 57 -18.91 -9.17 -7.63
CA GLY A 57 -17.97 -9.65 -8.63
C GLY A 57 -16.59 -9.99 -8.05
N THR A 58 -15.66 -10.28 -8.93
CA THR A 58 -14.27 -10.54 -8.61
C THR A 58 -13.37 -9.75 -9.55
N LEU A 59 -12.42 -9.03 -8.98
CA LEU A 59 -11.31 -8.42 -9.72
C LEU A 59 -10.20 -9.47 -9.87
N PHE A 60 -9.78 -9.73 -11.10
CA PHE A 60 -8.63 -10.55 -11.43
C PHE A 60 -7.51 -9.67 -11.98
N PHE A 61 -6.27 -10.03 -11.68
CA PHE A 61 -5.09 -9.29 -12.07
C PHE A 61 -4.15 -10.16 -12.92
N SER A 62 -3.27 -9.52 -13.68
CA SER A 62 -2.33 -10.23 -14.57
C SER A 62 -1.30 -11.09 -13.82
N ASP A 63 -1.08 -10.84 -12.53
CA ASP A 63 -0.23 -11.65 -11.65
C ASP A 63 -0.90 -12.95 -11.16
N GLY A 64 -2.13 -13.21 -11.59
CA GLY A 64 -2.93 -14.39 -11.20
C GLY A 64 -3.68 -14.23 -9.89
N SER A 65 -3.53 -13.11 -9.20
CA SER A 65 -4.24 -12.82 -7.97
C SER A 65 -5.67 -12.33 -8.23
N SER A 66 -6.49 -12.32 -7.18
CA SER A 66 -7.87 -11.84 -7.25
C SER A 66 -8.33 -11.17 -5.97
N VAL A 67 -9.38 -10.34 -6.08
CA VAL A 67 -10.06 -9.69 -4.95
C VAL A 67 -11.56 -9.79 -5.14
N THR A 68 -12.27 -10.33 -4.14
CA THR A 68 -13.73 -10.41 -4.16
C THR A 68 -14.35 -9.06 -3.83
N VAL A 69 -15.35 -8.69 -4.59
CA VAL A 69 -16.14 -7.46 -4.43
C VAL A 69 -17.57 -7.81 -4.10
N ASN A 70 -18.05 -7.40 -2.95
CA ASN A 70 -19.41 -7.62 -2.51
C ASN A 70 -20.12 -6.29 -2.29
N LEU A 71 -21.46 -6.31 -2.32
CA LEU A 71 -22.32 -5.18 -1.96
C LEU A 71 -22.02 -3.93 -2.80
N ILE A 72 -22.09 -4.06 -4.11
CA ILE A 72 -22.05 -2.90 -5.01
C ILE A 72 -23.41 -2.19 -4.90
N PRO A 73 -23.45 -0.89 -4.50
CA PRO A 73 -24.70 -0.17 -4.36
C PRO A 73 -25.37 0.12 -5.71
N ASN A 74 -26.69 0.10 -5.79
CA ASN A 74 -27.48 0.45 -6.99
C ASN A 74 -28.15 1.83 -6.87
N ASP A 75 -27.54 2.73 -6.15
CA ASP A 75 -28.04 4.10 -5.91
C ASP A 75 -27.09 5.19 -6.47
N GLY A 76 -26.09 4.77 -7.25
CA GLY A 76 -25.05 5.63 -7.78
C GLY A 76 -23.87 5.85 -6.83
N ALA A 77 -23.91 5.28 -5.63
CA ALA A 77 -22.78 5.35 -4.71
C ALA A 77 -21.60 4.47 -5.16
N PRO A 78 -20.37 4.88 -4.88
CA PRO A 78 -19.18 4.11 -5.22
C PRO A 78 -19.03 2.86 -4.35
N ARG A 79 -18.58 1.76 -4.96
CA ARG A 79 -17.97 0.66 -4.23
C ARG A 79 -16.46 0.79 -4.28
N VAL A 80 -15.86 1.26 -3.20
CA VAL A 80 -14.41 1.35 -3.06
C VAL A 80 -13.85 -0.01 -2.66
N VAL A 81 -12.85 -0.48 -3.41
CA VAL A 81 -12.14 -1.74 -3.19
C VAL A 81 -10.67 -1.42 -3.01
N GLU A 82 -10.17 -1.56 -1.79
CA GLU A 82 -8.76 -1.38 -1.45
C GLU A 82 -8.10 -2.74 -1.21
N PHE A 83 -6.85 -2.87 -1.64
CA PHE A 83 -6.06 -4.10 -1.54
C PHE A 83 -4.56 -3.76 -1.50
N ASP A 84 -3.73 -4.74 -1.16
CA ASP A 84 -2.28 -4.58 -1.19
C ASP A 84 -1.80 -4.20 -2.59
N THR A 85 -0.82 -3.29 -2.67
CA THR A 85 -0.27 -2.82 -3.95
C THR A 85 0.13 -3.99 -4.84
N ARG A 86 -0.37 -3.98 -6.06
CA ARG A 86 -0.10 -5.01 -7.08
C ARG A 86 0.47 -4.38 -8.34
N LYS A 87 1.37 -5.10 -8.98
CA LYS A 87 1.84 -4.79 -10.32
C LYS A 87 1.02 -5.59 -11.33
N THR A 88 0.35 -4.92 -12.24
CA THR A 88 -0.55 -5.59 -13.19
C THR A 88 -0.53 -4.93 -14.56
N GLU A 89 -0.67 -5.73 -15.61
CA GLU A 89 -0.81 -5.29 -17.00
C GLU A 89 -2.27 -5.20 -17.43
N TRP A 90 -3.16 -5.89 -16.72
CA TRP A 90 -4.59 -5.82 -16.93
C TRP A 90 -5.35 -6.11 -15.65
N ILE A 91 -6.57 -5.56 -15.56
CA ILE A 91 -7.54 -5.87 -14.51
C ILE A 91 -8.83 -6.31 -15.20
N ARG A 92 -9.38 -7.43 -14.78
CA ARG A 92 -10.68 -7.92 -15.23
C ARG A 92 -11.66 -7.93 -14.05
N PHE A 93 -12.76 -7.24 -14.20
CA PHE A 93 -13.89 -7.40 -13.30
C PHE A 93 -14.87 -8.41 -13.88
N GLN A 94 -15.05 -9.52 -13.19
CA GLN A 94 -16.01 -10.57 -13.51
C GLN A 94 -17.18 -10.48 -12.54
N MET A 95 -18.38 -10.22 -13.02
CA MET A 95 -19.57 -10.27 -12.19
C MET A 95 -19.81 -11.70 -11.71
N THR A 96 -20.27 -11.86 -10.49
CA THR A 96 -20.58 -13.16 -9.86
C THR A 96 -22.00 -13.21 -9.30
N ASP A 97 -22.63 -12.05 -9.12
CA ASP A 97 -24.00 -11.94 -8.65
C ASP A 97 -24.64 -10.66 -9.21
N GLY A 98 -25.93 -10.74 -9.50
CA GLY A 98 -26.71 -9.62 -10.02
C GLY A 98 -28.09 -10.04 -10.49
N GLU A 99 -28.95 -9.05 -10.68
CA GLU A 99 -30.33 -9.20 -11.11
C GLU A 99 -30.57 -8.49 -12.45
N GLY A 100 -31.49 -8.99 -13.24
CA GLY A 100 -31.88 -8.40 -14.53
C GLY A 100 -31.09 -8.89 -15.72
N GLN A 101 -31.36 -8.32 -16.91
CA GLN A 101 -30.79 -8.79 -18.18
C GLN A 101 -29.68 -7.90 -18.75
N ASP A 102 -29.63 -6.65 -18.33
CA ASP A 102 -28.72 -5.64 -18.85
C ASP A 102 -27.71 -5.23 -17.77
N LEU A 103 -26.96 -6.22 -17.24
CA LEU A 103 -25.94 -5.97 -16.22
C LEU A 103 -24.80 -5.15 -16.78
N GLY A 104 -24.28 -4.25 -15.99
CA GLY A 104 -23.21 -3.36 -16.42
C GLY A 104 -22.64 -2.53 -15.28
N LEU A 105 -21.79 -1.61 -15.64
CA LEU A 105 -21.25 -0.59 -14.74
C LEU A 105 -21.38 0.78 -15.41
N SER A 106 -21.69 1.81 -14.66
CA SER A 106 -21.63 3.18 -15.13
C SER A 106 -20.20 3.68 -15.17
N GLU A 107 -19.35 3.24 -14.24
CA GLU A 107 -17.95 3.64 -14.21
C GLU A 107 -17.08 2.59 -13.49
N ILE A 108 -15.81 2.50 -13.92
CA ILE A 108 -14.74 1.80 -13.22
C ILE A 108 -13.52 2.72 -13.18
N GLU A 109 -13.02 3.00 -11.99
CA GLU A 109 -11.84 3.83 -11.78
C GLU A 109 -10.71 2.99 -11.20
N VAL A 110 -9.50 3.10 -11.76
CA VAL A 110 -8.29 2.44 -11.25
C VAL A 110 -7.31 3.52 -10.79
N TYR A 111 -6.91 3.44 -9.55
CA TYR A 111 -6.01 4.43 -8.94
C TYR A 111 -4.58 3.90 -8.91
N PRO A 112 -3.61 4.71 -9.37
CA PRO A 112 -2.22 4.33 -9.29
C PRO A 112 -1.75 4.30 -7.84
N ALA A 113 -0.92 3.33 -7.52
CA ALA A 113 -0.19 3.24 -6.27
C ALA A 113 1.30 3.46 -6.51
N PRO A 114 2.05 3.91 -5.51
CA PRO A 114 3.50 3.90 -5.59
C PRO A 114 4.00 2.45 -5.74
N GLU A 115 5.10 2.28 -6.43
CA GLU A 115 5.78 0.99 -6.50
C GLU A 115 6.11 0.53 -5.08
N SER A 116 5.66 -0.66 -4.69
CA SER A 116 6.01 -1.22 -3.40
C SER A 116 7.39 -1.84 -3.49
N TYR A 117 8.37 -1.17 -2.89
CA TYR A 117 9.68 -1.76 -2.69
C TYR A 117 9.65 -2.61 -1.41
N PRO A 118 10.40 -3.73 -1.37
CA PRO A 118 10.62 -4.42 -0.12
C PRO A 118 11.15 -3.43 0.93
N ASP A 119 10.63 -3.52 2.14
CA ASP A 119 11.11 -2.70 3.26
C ASP A 119 12.53 -3.16 3.67
N TYR A 120 13.53 -2.74 2.89
CA TYR A 120 14.93 -3.06 3.17
C TYR A 120 15.40 -2.46 4.51
N ILE A 121 14.71 -1.43 5.02
CA ILE A 121 15.06 -0.80 6.30
C ILE A 121 14.82 -1.78 7.44
N SER A 122 13.79 -2.61 7.36
CA SER A 122 13.50 -3.63 8.36
C SER A 122 14.61 -4.69 8.50
N TRP A 123 15.46 -4.84 7.48
CA TRP A 123 16.60 -5.76 7.50
C TRP A 123 17.86 -5.15 8.11
N VAL A 124 17.88 -3.84 8.32
CA VAL A 124 19.00 -3.14 8.92
C VAL A 124 18.89 -3.18 10.44
N ASN A 125 19.82 -3.86 11.08
CA ASN A 125 19.92 -3.85 12.53
C ASN A 125 21.00 -2.83 12.98
N PRO A 126 20.61 -1.63 13.44
CA PRO A 126 21.54 -0.59 13.86
C PRO A 126 22.28 -0.92 15.17
N TYR A 127 21.91 -1.99 15.85
CA TYR A 127 22.49 -2.40 17.13
C TYR A 127 23.66 -3.39 17.00
N VAL A 128 23.99 -3.81 15.76
CA VAL A 128 25.10 -4.71 15.52
C VAL A 128 26.38 -4.14 16.14
N GLU A 129 27.16 -4.96 16.87
CA GLU A 129 28.38 -4.63 17.59
C GLU A 129 28.24 -3.62 18.76
N THR A 130 27.05 -3.13 19.06
CA THR A 130 26.87 -2.11 20.12
C THR A 130 26.96 -2.68 21.54
N ALA A 131 26.85 -4.00 21.72
CA ALA A 131 26.95 -4.64 23.04
C ALA A 131 28.40 -4.75 23.56
N LYS A 132 29.38 -4.98 22.67
CA LYS A 132 30.77 -5.20 23.00
C LYS A 132 31.71 -4.21 22.31
N GLY A 133 31.25 -3.53 21.29
CA GLY A 133 31.99 -2.51 20.58
C GLY A 133 32.43 -1.38 21.51
N ARG A 134 33.55 -0.78 21.21
CA ARG A 134 34.02 0.41 21.92
C ARG A 134 33.20 1.62 21.42
N TYR A 135 33.83 2.64 20.94
CA TYR A 135 33.24 3.92 20.53
C TYR A 135 33.13 4.08 19.01
N PHE A 136 33.31 2.99 18.25
CA PHE A 136 33.32 3.06 16.78
C PHE A 136 31.92 2.87 16.19
N PHE A 137 30.99 2.34 16.96
CA PHE A 137 29.66 1.99 16.46
C PHE A 137 28.63 2.91 17.08
N PHE A 138 27.88 3.60 16.22
CA PHE A 138 26.86 4.56 16.66
C PHE A 138 25.50 4.15 16.12
N VAL A 139 24.52 4.10 16.99
CA VAL A 139 23.11 4.00 16.60
C VAL A 139 22.66 5.40 16.23
N THR A 140 22.76 5.76 14.98
CA THR A 140 22.39 7.10 14.50
C THR A 140 21.47 6.99 13.29
N GLY A 141 20.48 7.88 13.23
CA GLY A 141 19.67 8.15 12.05
C GLY A 141 20.11 9.46 11.44
N SER A 142 21.02 9.41 10.49
CA SER A 142 21.52 10.58 9.78
C SER A 142 21.11 10.55 8.32
N LEU A 143 20.72 11.70 7.80
CA LEU A 143 20.54 11.86 6.36
C LEU A 143 21.91 11.82 5.65
N PRO A 144 21.97 11.32 4.40
CA PRO A 144 23.17 11.47 3.59
C PRO A 144 23.62 12.92 3.55
N PHE A 145 24.92 13.15 3.83
CA PHE A 145 25.52 14.48 3.92
C PHE A 145 25.00 15.37 5.07
N GLY A 146 24.30 14.80 6.03
CA GLY A 146 23.94 15.52 7.25
C GLY A 146 25.15 15.89 8.08
N MET A 147 25.18 17.12 8.59
CA MET A 147 26.29 17.63 9.43
C MET A 147 26.20 17.16 10.88
N ILE A 148 25.05 16.70 11.31
CA ILE A 148 24.78 16.31 12.69
C ILE A 148 24.34 14.85 12.71
N SER A 149 25.02 14.05 13.52
CA SER A 149 24.69 12.65 13.79
C SER A 149 24.28 12.52 15.24
N SER A 150 22.99 12.65 15.53
CA SER A 150 22.48 12.50 16.87
C SER A 150 22.38 11.01 17.24
N ALA A 151 23.03 10.60 18.32
CA ALA A 151 22.94 9.25 18.86
C ALA A 151 22.80 9.29 20.38
N PRO A 152 22.12 8.29 21.00
CA PRO A 152 21.99 8.24 22.44
C PRO A 152 23.33 7.99 23.10
N LEU A 153 23.65 8.78 24.13
CA LEU A 153 24.76 8.57 25.02
C LEU A 153 24.29 7.72 26.21
N THR A 154 24.84 6.54 26.35
CA THR A 154 24.50 5.63 27.48
C THR A 154 25.70 5.32 28.36
N ARG A 155 26.92 5.74 27.95
CA ARG A 155 28.15 5.50 28.69
C ARG A 155 28.82 6.81 29.11
N ASN A 156 29.40 6.78 30.30
CA ASN A 156 30.27 7.87 30.74
C ASN A 156 31.64 7.77 30.04
N ILE A 157 32.21 8.90 29.68
CA ILE A 157 33.53 9.04 29.02
C ILE A 157 34.64 8.33 29.78
N ASN A 158 34.53 8.24 31.12
CA ASN A 158 35.51 7.58 31.97
C ASN A 158 35.54 6.05 31.83
N GLN A 159 34.62 5.46 31.06
CA GLN A 159 34.53 4.03 30.82
C GLN A 159 35.12 3.57 29.47
N GLY A 160 36.00 4.35 28.88
CA GLY A 160 36.71 3.96 27.66
C GLY A 160 36.00 4.23 26.36
N GLY A 161 35.24 5.29 26.28
CA GLY A 161 34.55 5.78 25.08
C GLY A 161 33.11 6.16 25.38
N GLY A 162 32.66 7.23 24.78
CA GLY A 162 31.26 7.64 24.82
C GLY A 162 30.41 6.87 23.80
N GLY A 163 29.10 7.06 23.86
CA GLY A 163 28.18 6.55 22.88
C GLY A 163 27.21 5.54 23.43
N TYR A 164 26.58 4.84 22.53
CA TYR A 164 25.54 3.88 22.83
C TYR A 164 26.13 2.50 23.21
N ASN A 165 25.58 1.88 24.23
CA ASN A 165 25.83 0.49 24.55
C ASN A 165 24.50 -0.24 24.78
N TYR A 166 24.28 -1.32 24.04
CA TYR A 166 23.05 -2.10 24.06
C TYR A 166 22.65 -2.61 25.45
N ASN A 167 23.64 -2.95 26.30
CA ASN A 167 23.40 -3.46 27.66
C ASN A 167 23.17 -2.33 28.69
N SER A 168 23.15 -1.09 28.28
CA SER A 168 22.90 0.04 29.19
C SER A 168 21.41 0.20 29.46
N THR A 169 21.06 0.49 30.69
CA THR A 169 19.68 0.68 31.15
C THR A 169 19.26 2.15 31.25
N LYS A 170 20.17 3.07 30.93
CA LYS A 170 19.92 4.54 31.07
C LYS A 170 20.50 5.25 29.86
N VAL A 171 19.79 6.25 29.38
CA VAL A 171 20.26 7.25 28.42
C VAL A 171 20.68 8.48 29.20
N LEU A 172 21.88 8.99 28.94
CA LEU A 172 22.45 10.18 29.62
C LEU A 172 22.19 11.47 28.81
N GLY A 173 21.78 11.34 27.56
CA GLY A 173 21.43 12.46 26.68
C GLY A 173 21.77 12.17 25.22
N PHE A 174 21.58 13.18 24.39
CA PHE A 174 21.84 13.13 22.95
C PHE A 174 22.85 14.23 22.58
N PRO A 175 24.15 13.94 22.59
CA PRO A 175 25.14 14.89 22.10
C PRO A 175 25.06 15.02 20.58
N GLN A 176 25.31 16.21 20.10
CA GLN A 176 25.14 16.56 18.67
C GLN A 176 26.45 16.41 17.88
N ILE A 177 27.57 16.32 18.52
CA ILE A 177 28.89 16.23 17.89
C ILE A 177 29.46 14.85 18.12
N HIS A 178 29.59 14.10 17.03
CA HIS A 178 30.27 12.83 17.00
C HIS A 178 31.59 12.98 16.26
N ASN A 179 32.64 12.98 17.02
CA ASN A 179 33.97 12.68 16.52
C ASN A 179 34.37 11.34 17.15
N TRP A 180 35.58 10.95 17.05
CA TRP A 180 36.21 9.79 17.69
C TRP A 180 35.74 9.53 19.15
N MET A 181 35.43 10.54 19.90
CA MET A 181 34.69 10.48 21.17
C MET A 181 33.58 11.51 21.14
N ILE A 182 32.48 11.15 21.82
CA ILE A 182 31.34 12.05 21.94
C ILE A 182 31.75 13.28 22.76
N SER A 183 31.61 14.41 22.15
CA SER A 183 31.86 15.69 22.79
C SER A 183 30.74 16.67 22.50
N GLY A 184 30.65 17.70 23.30
CA GLY A 184 29.70 18.77 23.17
C GLY A 184 28.55 18.71 24.18
N LEU A 185 27.64 19.65 24.03
CA LEU A 185 26.47 19.78 24.91
C LEU A 185 25.49 18.66 24.61
N SER A 186 25.16 17.89 25.63
CA SER A 186 24.15 16.82 25.55
C SER A 186 22.78 17.37 25.87
N LEU A 187 21.81 17.16 24.98
CA LEU A 187 20.42 17.52 25.18
C LEU A 187 19.64 16.29 25.66
N MET A 188 18.75 16.50 26.60
CA MET A 188 17.80 15.50 27.06
C MET A 188 16.39 16.05 26.87
N PRO A 189 15.54 15.40 26.07
CA PRO A 189 14.12 15.76 26.04
C PRO A 189 13.47 15.54 27.39
N VAL A 190 12.65 16.48 27.84
CA VAL A 190 11.86 16.41 29.09
C VAL A 190 10.42 16.11 28.75
#